data_3e292736cd0eb425eebb1434f2dcc26a
#
_entry.id   3e292736cd0eb425eebb1434f2dcc26a
#
_cell.length_a   1.000
_cell.length_b   1.000
_cell.length_c   1.000
_cell.angle_alpha   90.00
_cell.angle_beta   90.00
_cell.angle_gamma   90.00
#
_symmetry.space_group_name_H-M   'P 1'
#
loop_
_entity.id
_entity.type
_entity.pdbx_description
1 polymer ?
#
loop_
_entity_poly.entity_id
_entity_poly.type
_entity_poly.pdbx_seq_one_letter_code
_entity_poly.pdbx_strand_id
1 'polypeptide(L)'
;MSDADKHRARIFLHRGQLTQAKAAYEQAVADDRLAKDHRALSDSLGNLGNVCALTGDLDHAEVCYREVLTIQRTERNQHAIAHTLVNLGNLHIGADHPEKARPYYLEALDLLRDLKDDRALGILYNNLALQEAREGEWEQAVTSFKQALDCHRTVGNEEGLAVTYSQLGKCFLDQGDLTRAERCLNNASEHYIKLGNEPAEAAVLRLLATVYNTRRDLVSARRCLERVVSLDQRYTLPELQTDSAHLAKLKQSG
;
A
#
# COMPACT_ATOMS: atom_id res chain seq x y z
N MET A 1 23.53 20.17 11.21
CA MET A 1 23.91 18.74 11.35
C MET A 1 22.76 17.83 10.97
N SER A 2 21.55 18.08 11.40
CA SER A 2 20.34 17.27 11.12
C SER A 2 20.08 16.98 9.63
N ASP A 3 20.28 17.92 8.71
CA ASP A 3 20.04 17.69 7.27
C ASP A 3 21.00 16.66 6.65
N ALA A 4 22.24 16.59 7.09
CA ALA A 4 23.20 15.57 6.63
C ALA A 4 22.81 14.17 7.12
N ASP A 5 22.31 14.07 8.35
CA ASP A 5 21.85 12.81 8.91
C ASP A 5 20.55 12.33 8.27
N LYS A 6 19.61 13.24 7.99
CA LYS A 6 18.39 12.95 7.21
C LYS A 6 18.73 12.49 5.79
N HIS A 7 19.69 13.12 5.14
CA HIS A 7 20.12 12.69 3.80
C HIS A 7 20.75 11.29 3.83
N ARG A 8 21.62 11.03 4.81
CA ARG A 8 22.24 9.72 5.02
C ARG A 8 21.21 8.65 5.34
N ALA A 9 20.23 8.96 6.20
CA ALA A 9 19.14 8.04 6.54
C ALA A 9 18.32 7.64 5.30
N ARG A 10 18.00 8.60 4.42
CA ARG A 10 17.32 8.31 3.13
C ARG A 10 18.14 7.38 2.23
N ILE A 11 19.46 7.57 2.15
CA ILE A 11 20.33 6.66 1.38
C ILE A 11 20.28 5.26 1.97
N PHE A 12 20.38 5.11 3.29
CA PHE A 12 20.27 3.82 3.94
C PHE A 12 18.93 3.13 3.70
N LEU A 13 17.84 3.90 3.77
CA LEU A 13 16.50 3.39 3.50
C LEU A 13 16.36 2.87 2.06
N HIS A 14 16.83 3.63 1.06
CA HIS A 14 16.84 3.20 -0.34
C HIS A 14 17.69 1.94 -0.59
N ARG A 15 18.70 1.69 0.24
CA ARG A 15 19.53 0.48 0.18
C ARG A 15 18.97 -0.68 1.00
N GLY A 16 17.79 -0.54 1.62
CA GLY A 16 17.23 -1.54 2.52
C GLY A 16 17.98 -1.71 3.85
N GLN A 17 18.89 -0.79 4.18
CA GLN A 17 19.70 -0.81 5.40
C GLN A 17 18.92 -0.19 6.57
N LEU A 18 17.82 -0.84 6.98
CA LEU A 18 16.84 -0.29 7.90
C LEU A 18 17.43 0.07 9.28
N THR A 19 18.32 -0.74 9.83
CA THR A 19 18.97 -0.46 11.13
C THR A 19 19.81 0.83 11.08
N GLN A 20 20.53 1.04 9.99
CA GLN A 20 21.36 2.23 9.81
C GLN A 20 20.48 3.47 9.55
N ALA A 21 19.38 3.30 8.80
CA ALA A 21 18.40 4.35 8.60
C ALA A 21 17.77 4.79 9.93
N LYS A 22 17.36 3.83 10.77
CA LYS A 22 16.80 4.08 12.11
C LYS A 22 17.78 4.91 12.96
N ALA A 23 19.02 4.46 13.11
CA ALA A 23 20.04 5.16 13.91
C ALA A 23 20.30 6.60 13.39
N ALA A 24 20.31 6.81 12.07
CA ALA A 24 20.52 8.13 11.49
C ALA A 24 19.31 9.06 11.72
N TYR A 25 18.06 8.55 11.69
CA TYR A 25 16.88 9.34 12.04
C TYR A 25 16.79 9.61 13.53
N GLU A 26 17.18 8.68 14.40
CA GLU A 26 17.27 8.94 15.87
C GLU A 26 18.23 10.08 16.17
N GLN A 27 19.39 10.13 15.48
CA GLN A 27 20.32 11.25 15.62
C GLN A 27 19.70 12.57 15.10
N ALA A 28 19.04 12.55 13.96
CA ALA A 28 18.36 13.73 13.43
C ALA A 28 17.28 14.27 14.38
N VAL A 29 16.49 13.38 15.00
CA VAL A 29 15.49 13.74 16.02
C VAL A 29 16.15 14.41 17.22
N ALA A 30 17.28 13.87 17.71
CA ALA A 30 18.01 14.46 18.81
C ALA A 30 18.53 15.89 18.49
N ASP A 31 19.10 16.06 17.30
CA ASP A 31 19.62 17.34 16.82
C ASP A 31 18.50 18.38 16.65
N ASP A 32 17.36 17.99 16.06
CA ASP A 32 16.20 18.87 15.83
C ASP A 32 15.56 19.30 17.17
N ARG A 33 15.51 18.38 18.15
CA ARG A 33 15.06 18.71 19.52
C ARG A 33 15.96 19.74 20.19
N LEU A 34 17.27 19.58 20.08
CA LEU A 34 18.23 20.54 20.62
C LEU A 34 18.12 21.92 19.94
N ALA A 35 17.89 21.94 18.64
CA ALA A 35 17.68 23.13 17.85
C ALA A 35 16.33 23.82 18.14
N LYS A 36 15.39 23.13 18.78
CA LYS A 36 13.99 23.56 18.99
C LYS A 36 13.25 23.87 17.67
N ASP A 37 13.66 23.20 16.60
CA ASP A 37 13.02 23.30 15.29
C ASP A 37 11.86 22.29 15.22
N HIS A 38 10.66 22.73 15.56
CA HIS A 38 9.47 21.87 15.60
C HIS A 38 9.13 21.25 14.25
N ARG A 39 9.33 22.02 13.15
CA ARG A 39 9.05 21.52 11.80
C ARG A 39 10.05 20.42 11.42
N ALA A 40 11.34 20.69 11.59
CA ALA A 40 12.38 19.71 11.33
C ALA A 40 12.21 18.44 12.19
N LEU A 41 11.85 18.64 13.48
CA LEU A 41 11.56 17.55 14.41
C LEU A 41 10.37 16.70 13.95
N SER A 42 9.28 17.33 13.51
CA SER A 42 8.11 16.63 12.98
C SER A 42 8.49 15.74 11.77
N ASP A 43 9.28 16.28 10.84
CA ASP A 43 9.75 15.54 9.65
C ASP A 43 10.66 14.36 10.05
N SER A 44 11.59 14.56 10.99
CA SER A 44 12.49 13.51 11.46
C SER A 44 11.77 12.40 12.21
N LEU A 45 10.84 12.76 13.10
CA LEU A 45 10.00 11.81 13.83
C LEU A 45 9.09 11.01 12.89
N GLY A 46 8.47 11.66 11.88
CA GLY A 46 7.66 10.98 10.89
C GLY A 46 8.43 9.91 10.12
N ASN A 47 9.66 10.26 9.67
CA ASN A 47 10.54 9.31 9.00
C ASN A 47 11.05 8.20 9.93
N LEU A 48 11.37 8.53 11.19
CA LEU A 48 11.74 7.51 12.19
C LEU A 48 10.58 6.54 12.43
N GLY A 49 9.36 7.06 12.60
CA GLY A 49 8.15 6.25 12.74
C GLY A 49 7.94 5.30 11.56
N ASN A 50 8.15 5.79 10.32
CA ASN A 50 8.07 4.94 9.12
C ASN A 50 9.12 3.81 9.16
N VAL A 51 10.36 4.11 9.53
CA VAL A 51 11.42 3.07 9.63
C VAL A 51 11.13 2.09 10.76
N CYS A 52 10.65 2.56 11.91
CA CYS A 52 10.22 1.70 13.03
C CYS A 52 9.08 0.76 12.60
N ALA A 53 8.08 1.26 11.88
CA ALA A 53 6.99 0.44 11.35
C ALA A 53 7.52 -0.64 10.39
N LEU A 54 8.44 -0.28 9.48
CA LEU A 54 9.06 -1.23 8.54
C LEU A 54 9.92 -2.30 9.24
N THR A 55 10.50 -1.99 10.40
CA THR A 55 11.30 -2.94 11.19
C THR A 55 10.48 -3.76 12.18
N GLY A 56 9.15 -3.52 12.25
CA GLY A 56 8.25 -4.18 13.20
C GLY A 56 8.30 -3.62 14.62
N ASP A 57 9.00 -2.51 14.85
CA ASP A 57 9.03 -1.79 16.13
C ASP A 57 7.80 -0.87 16.23
N LEU A 58 6.63 -1.50 16.36
CA LEU A 58 5.33 -0.81 16.24
C LEU A 58 5.08 0.17 17.38
N ASP A 59 5.54 -0.16 18.60
CA ASP A 59 5.39 0.71 19.76
C ASP A 59 6.18 2.02 19.60
N HIS A 60 7.41 1.93 19.12
CA HIS A 60 8.23 3.12 18.86
C HIS A 60 7.67 3.96 17.69
N ALA A 61 7.16 3.29 16.64
CA ALA A 61 6.49 3.98 15.54
C ALA A 61 5.27 4.78 16.04
N GLU A 62 4.43 4.19 16.91
CA GLU A 62 3.27 4.85 17.49
C GLU A 62 3.66 6.08 18.32
N VAL A 63 4.69 5.96 19.14
CA VAL A 63 5.22 7.09 19.93
C VAL A 63 5.66 8.23 19.01
N CYS A 64 6.42 7.91 17.96
CA CYS A 64 6.88 8.91 16.98
C CYS A 64 5.69 9.61 16.31
N TYR A 65 4.72 8.87 15.78
CA TYR A 65 3.57 9.46 15.09
C TYR A 65 2.67 10.28 16.02
N ARG A 66 2.51 9.90 17.28
CA ARG A 66 1.75 10.69 18.26
C ARG A 66 2.43 12.02 18.60
N GLU A 67 3.77 12.01 18.71
CA GLU A 67 4.54 13.26 18.91
C GLU A 67 4.43 14.16 17.67
N VAL A 68 4.54 13.61 16.47
CA VAL A 68 4.31 14.32 15.20
C VAL A 68 2.91 14.94 15.17
N LEU A 69 1.88 14.18 15.50
CA LEU A 69 0.50 14.66 15.52
C LEU A 69 0.30 15.83 16.51
N THR A 70 0.96 15.77 17.66
CA THR A 70 0.93 16.85 18.66
C THR A 70 1.53 18.14 18.11
N ILE A 71 2.70 18.05 17.47
CA ILE A 71 3.36 19.21 16.85
C ILE A 71 2.47 19.78 15.74
N GLN A 72 1.97 18.95 14.83
CA GLN A 72 1.17 19.38 13.69
C GLN A 72 -0.17 20.01 14.10
N ARG A 73 -0.80 19.51 15.18
CA ARG A 73 -2.01 20.13 15.75
C ARG A 73 -1.72 21.52 16.33
N THR A 74 -0.56 21.70 16.97
CA THR A 74 -0.13 23.02 17.48
C THR A 74 0.10 24.00 16.33
N GLU A 75 0.69 23.53 15.22
CA GLU A 75 0.92 24.31 13.99
C GLU A 75 -0.33 24.47 13.12
N ARG A 76 -1.43 23.80 13.45
CA ARG A 76 -2.69 23.77 12.67
C ARG A 76 -2.49 23.31 11.20
N ASN A 77 -1.52 22.44 10.95
CA ASN A 77 -1.24 21.90 9.63
C ASN A 77 -2.17 20.72 9.34
N GLN A 78 -3.38 21.00 8.82
CA GLN A 78 -4.41 19.99 8.59
C GLN A 78 -3.99 18.89 7.60
N HIS A 79 -3.22 19.22 6.52
CA HIS A 79 -2.70 18.22 5.62
C HIS A 79 -1.76 17.24 6.32
N ALA A 80 -0.81 17.76 7.09
CA ALA A 80 0.13 16.92 7.82
C ALA A 80 -0.58 16.06 8.88
N ILE A 81 -1.55 16.63 9.59
CA ILE A 81 -2.40 15.90 10.56
C ILE A 81 -3.06 14.71 9.86
N ALA A 82 -3.74 14.92 8.72
CA ALA A 82 -4.43 13.86 7.99
C ALA A 82 -3.46 12.74 7.58
N HIS A 83 -2.29 13.07 7.04
CA HIS A 83 -1.29 12.06 6.68
C HIS A 83 -0.78 11.26 7.89
N THR A 84 -0.55 11.93 9.03
CA THR A 84 -0.09 11.24 10.24
C THR A 84 -1.18 10.33 10.81
N LEU A 85 -2.44 10.74 10.76
CA LEU A 85 -3.58 9.91 11.14
C LEU A 85 -3.69 8.66 10.26
N VAL A 86 -3.48 8.78 8.94
CA VAL A 86 -3.43 7.63 8.03
C VAL A 86 -2.29 6.68 8.41
N ASN A 87 -1.11 7.21 8.75
CA ASN A 87 0.02 6.38 9.18
C ASN A 87 -0.27 5.65 10.49
N LEU A 88 -0.91 6.30 11.48
CA LEU A 88 -1.37 5.66 12.72
C LEU A 88 -2.40 4.56 12.44
N GLY A 89 -3.36 4.82 11.56
CA GLY A 89 -4.31 3.81 11.11
C GLY A 89 -3.61 2.60 10.49
N ASN A 90 -2.71 2.82 9.54
CA ASN A 90 -1.93 1.76 8.88
C ASN A 90 -1.08 0.96 9.90
N LEU A 91 -0.49 1.65 10.89
CA LEU A 91 0.29 1.00 11.95
C LEU A 91 -0.56 0.01 12.74
N HIS A 92 -1.78 0.41 13.13
CA HIS A 92 -2.68 -0.47 13.85
C HIS A 92 -3.21 -1.63 13.00
N ILE A 93 -3.42 -1.42 11.70
CA ILE A 93 -3.72 -2.53 10.76
C ILE A 93 -2.53 -3.52 10.70
N GLY A 94 -1.31 -3.02 10.64
CA GLY A 94 -0.10 -3.85 10.65
C GLY A 94 0.12 -4.60 11.97
N ALA A 95 -0.38 -4.05 13.09
CA ALA A 95 -0.36 -4.67 14.41
C ALA A 95 -1.53 -5.65 14.66
N ASP A 96 -2.36 -5.91 13.65
CA ASP A 96 -3.58 -6.74 13.75
C ASP A 96 -4.62 -6.19 14.75
N HIS A 97 -4.69 -4.85 14.83
CA HIS A 97 -5.66 -4.11 15.66
C HIS A 97 -6.56 -3.20 14.81
N PRO A 98 -7.38 -3.76 13.90
CA PRO A 98 -8.20 -2.95 12.97
C PRO A 98 -9.18 -2.02 13.69
N GLU A 99 -9.68 -2.42 14.86
CA GLU A 99 -10.59 -1.62 15.69
C GLU A 99 -9.95 -0.31 16.16
N LYS A 100 -8.63 -0.26 16.33
CA LYS A 100 -7.88 0.95 16.69
C LYS A 100 -7.56 1.82 15.48
N ALA A 101 -7.51 1.24 14.28
CA ALA A 101 -7.23 1.97 13.06
C ALA A 101 -8.40 2.86 12.62
N ARG A 102 -9.64 2.36 12.76
CA ARG A 102 -10.87 3.01 12.28
C ARG A 102 -11.05 4.45 12.74
N PRO A 103 -10.88 4.81 14.04
CA PRO A 103 -10.99 6.20 14.48
C PRO A 103 -10.01 7.15 13.77
N TYR A 104 -8.77 6.73 13.57
CA TYR A 104 -7.76 7.53 12.87
C TYR A 104 -8.13 7.74 11.40
N TYR A 105 -8.61 6.71 10.72
CA TYR A 105 -9.05 6.82 9.33
C TYR A 105 -10.27 7.74 9.18
N LEU A 106 -11.24 7.69 10.10
CA LEU A 106 -12.41 8.56 10.05
C LEU A 106 -12.03 10.03 10.28
N GLU A 107 -11.16 10.34 11.27
CA GLU A 107 -10.66 11.71 11.48
C GLU A 107 -9.88 12.21 10.24
N ALA A 108 -9.03 11.36 9.65
CA ALA A 108 -8.32 11.69 8.42
C ALA A 108 -9.27 11.94 7.24
N LEU A 109 -10.33 11.14 7.12
CA LEU A 109 -11.32 11.25 6.05
C LEU A 109 -12.03 12.60 6.06
N ASP A 110 -12.47 13.04 7.24
CA ASP A 110 -13.14 14.33 7.40
C ASP A 110 -12.20 15.48 7.00
N LEU A 111 -10.96 15.46 7.51
CA LEU A 111 -9.97 16.48 7.16
C LEU A 111 -9.66 16.50 5.65
N LEU A 112 -9.45 15.34 5.04
CA LEU A 112 -9.09 15.25 3.61
C LEU A 112 -10.25 15.67 2.70
N ARG A 113 -11.50 15.41 3.11
CA ARG A 113 -12.68 15.92 2.40
C ARG A 113 -12.76 17.45 2.44
N ASP A 114 -12.53 18.05 3.61
CA ASP A 114 -12.53 19.50 3.76
C ASP A 114 -11.42 20.16 2.94
N LEU A 115 -10.25 19.51 2.87
CA LEU A 115 -9.10 19.94 2.08
C LEU A 115 -9.24 19.67 0.56
N LYS A 116 -10.22 18.86 0.16
CA LYS A 116 -10.40 18.39 -1.23
C LYS A 116 -9.14 17.71 -1.80
N ASP A 117 -8.45 16.95 -0.94
CA ASP A 117 -7.25 16.21 -1.34
C ASP A 117 -7.64 14.83 -1.91
N ASP A 118 -8.09 14.82 -3.17
CA ASP A 118 -8.52 13.59 -3.84
C ASP A 118 -7.39 12.55 -3.94
N ARG A 119 -6.12 12.97 -3.96
CA ARG A 119 -5.00 12.03 -3.99
C ARG A 119 -4.91 11.24 -2.69
N ALA A 120 -4.95 11.92 -1.55
CA ALA A 120 -4.90 11.29 -0.23
C ALA A 120 -6.20 10.55 0.09
N LEU A 121 -7.35 11.09 -0.33
CA LEU A 121 -8.65 10.43 -0.23
C LEU A 121 -8.66 9.08 -0.95
N GLY A 122 -8.11 9.00 -2.16
CA GLY A 122 -8.03 7.75 -2.91
C GLY A 122 -7.27 6.66 -2.15
N ILE A 123 -6.13 7.01 -1.54
CA ILE A 123 -5.33 6.09 -0.72
C ILE A 123 -6.11 5.67 0.53
N LEU A 124 -6.74 6.63 1.23
CA LEU A 124 -7.47 6.36 2.47
C LEU A 124 -8.70 5.49 2.22
N TYR A 125 -9.49 5.76 1.18
CA TYR A 125 -10.63 4.91 0.81
C TYR A 125 -10.21 3.49 0.46
N ASN A 126 -9.05 3.34 -0.20
CA ASN A 126 -8.51 2.02 -0.49
C ASN A 126 -8.11 1.26 0.79
N ASN A 127 -7.52 1.93 1.79
CA ASN A 127 -7.18 1.33 3.07
C ASN A 127 -8.44 0.95 3.87
N LEU A 128 -9.45 1.83 3.90
CA LEU A 128 -10.76 1.54 4.50
C LEU A 128 -11.42 0.32 3.86
N ALA A 129 -11.43 0.25 2.52
CA ALA A 129 -12.00 -0.88 1.79
C ALA A 129 -11.32 -2.21 2.15
N LEU A 130 -10.00 -2.22 2.31
CA LEU A 130 -9.27 -3.42 2.74
C LEU A 130 -9.62 -3.83 4.16
N GLN A 131 -9.80 -2.87 5.06
CA GLN A 131 -10.24 -3.13 6.43
C GLN A 131 -11.65 -3.70 6.44
N GLU A 132 -12.61 -3.04 5.76
CA GLU A 132 -14.00 -3.48 5.64
C GLU A 132 -14.10 -4.91 5.05
N ALA A 133 -13.28 -5.21 4.04
CA ALA A 133 -13.21 -6.55 3.47
C ALA A 133 -12.70 -7.60 4.47
N ARG A 134 -11.70 -7.27 5.30
CA ARG A 134 -11.22 -8.16 6.37
C ARG A 134 -12.26 -8.40 7.46
N GLU A 135 -13.08 -7.41 7.76
CA GLU A 135 -14.19 -7.48 8.71
C GLU A 135 -15.43 -8.22 8.13
N GLY A 136 -15.39 -8.57 6.84
CA GLY A 136 -16.50 -9.22 6.13
C GLY A 136 -17.59 -8.26 5.67
N GLU A 137 -17.36 -6.94 5.77
CA GLU A 137 -18.29 -5.88 5.38
C GLU A 137 -18.17 -5.60 3.85
N TRP A 138 -18.45 -6.61 3.05
CA TRP A 138 -18.16 -6.63 1.62
C TRP A 138 -18.82 -5.53 0.80
N GLU A 139 -20.06 -5.17 1.10
CA GLU A 139 -20.78 -4.11 0.39
C GLU A 139 -20.16 -2.74 0.65
N GLN A 140 -19.72 -2.51 1.89
CA GLN A 140 -19.02 -1.30 2.28
C GLN A 140 -17.65 -1.26 1.60
N ALA A 141 -16.89 -2.35 1.64
CA ALA A 141 -15.60 -2.46 0.96
C ALA A 141 -15.68 -2.13 -0.54
N VAL A 142 -16.68 -2.67 -1.25
CA VAL A 142 -16.89 -2.36 -2.67
C VAL A 142 -17.22 -0.88 -2.86
N THR A 143 -17.98 -0.27 -1.96
CA THR A 143 -18.30 1.15 -2.01
C THR A 143 -17.06 2.02 -1.81
N SER A 144 -16.26 1.71 -0.79
CA SER A 144 -15.01 2.39 -0.51
C SER A 144 -13.99 2.24 -1.65
N PHE A 145 -13.86 1.04 -2.24
CA PHE A 145 -13.04 0.87 -3.45
C PHE A 145 -13.51 1.73 -4.64
N LYS A 146 -14.81 1.86 -4.86
CA LYS A 146 -15.34 2.74 -5.91
C LYS A 146 -14.98 4.20 -5.65
N GLN A 147 -15.11 4.67 -4.41
CA GLN A 147 -14.69 6.01 -4.02
C GLN A 147 -13.19 6.23 -4.25
N ALA A 148 -12.34 5.24 -3.92
CA ALA A 148 -10.92 5.29 -4.22
C ALA A 148 -10.65 5.42 -5.73
N LEU A 149 -11.32 4.60 -6.55
CA LEU A 149 -11.18 4.67 -8.01
C LEU A 149 -11.61 6.03 -8.57
N ASP A 150 -12.69 6.62 -8.07
CA ASP A 150 -13.17 7.92 -8.51
C ASP A 150 -12.18 9.04 -8.14
N CYS A 151 -11.64 9.03 -6.92
CA CYS A 151 -10.58 9.94 -6.50
C CYS A 151 -9.32 9.81 -7.38
N HIS A 152 -8.85 8.57 -7.61
CA HIS A 152 -7.68 8.34 -8.45
C HIS A 152 -7.89 8.77 -9.92
N ARG A 153 -9.10 8.59 -10.48
CA ARG A 153 -9.44 9.10 -11.81
C ARG A 153 -9.41 10.62 -11.86
N THR A 154 -9.98 11.28 -10.86
CA THR A 154 -10.02 12.76 -10.79
C THR A 154 -8.62 13.36 -10.88
N VAL A 155 -7.64 12.75 -10.22
CA VAL A 155 -6.26 13.26 -10.20
C VAL A 155 -5.33 12.59 -11.23
N GLY A 156 -5.83 11.72 -12.09
CA GLY A 156 -5.04 11.01 -13.09
C GLY A 156 -3.98 10.08 -12.51
N ASN A 157 -4.24 9.50 -11.34
CA ASN A 157 -3.31 8.60 -10.65
C ASN A 157 -3.44 7.16 -11.20
N GLU A 158 -2.74 6.86 -12.29
CA GLU A 158 -2.74 5.54 -12.94
C GLU A 158 -2.26 4.42 -12.00
N GLU A 159 -1.26 4.68 -11.15
CA GLU A 159 -0.76 3.71 -10.17
C GLU A 159 -1.82 3.39 -9.11
N GLY A 160 -2.50 4.42 -8.58
CA GLY A 160 -3.60 4.25 -7.64
C GLY A 160 -4.76 3.45 -8.25
N LEU A 161 -5.10 3.68 -9.53
CA LEU A 161 -6.08 2.89 -10.25
C LEU A 161 -5.67 1.42 -10.36
N ALA A 162 -4.43 1.15 -10.76
CA ALA A 162 -3.92 -0.21 -10.90
C ALA A 162 -3.98 -0.99 -9.59
N VAL A 163 -3.50 -0.37 -8.50
CA VAL A 163 -3.49 -0.96 -7.15
C VAL A 163 -4.93 -1.24 -6.68
N THR A 164 -5.82 -0.23 -6.79
CA THR A 164 -7.20 -0.36 -6.32
C THR A 164 -7.98 -1.43 -7.10
N TYR A 165 -7.84 -1.49 -8.43
CA TYR A 165 -8.44 -2.54 -9.23
C TYR A 165 -7.90 -3.93 -8.89
N SER A 166 -6.60 -4.07 -8.63
CA SER A 166 -5.98 -5.34 -8.23
C SER A 166 -6.56 -5.84 -6.91
N GLN A 167 -6.67 -4.97 -5.91
CA GLN A 167 -7.19 -5.29 -4.59
C GLN A 167 -8.69 -5.61 -4.62
N LEU A 168 -9.48 -4.81 -5.34
CA LEU A 168 -10.91 -5.08 -5.56
C LEU A 168 -11.13 -6.40 -6.30
N GLY A 169 -10.29 -6.70 -7.30
CA GLY A 169 -10.33 -7.96 -8.03
C GLY A 169 -10.01 -9.16 -7.14
N LYS A 170 -9.02 -9.03 -6.26
CA LYS A 170 -8.72 -10.03 -5.23
C LYS A 170 -9.89 -10.23 -4.27
N CYS A 171 -10.51 -9.15 -3.78
CA CYS A 171 -11.69 -9.24 -2.92
C CYS A 171 -12.84 -10.00 -3.58
N PHE A 172 -13.12 -9.76 -4.87
CA PHE A 172 -14.14 -10.52 -5.59
C PHE A 172 -13.75 -11.98 -5.80
N LEU A 173 -12.46 -12.27 -6.02
CA LEU A 173 -11.97 -13.64 -6.11
C LEU A 173 -12.17 -14.39 -4.78
N ASP A 174 -11.85 -13.75 -3.66
CA ASP A 174 -12.03 -14.32 -2.31
C ASP A 174 -13.52 -14.57 -2.00
N GLN A 175 -14.43 -13.78 -2.55
CA GLN A 175 -15.88 -14.00 -2.49
C GLN A 175 -16.41 -15.06 -3.49
N GLY A 176 -15.60 -15.54 -4.40
CA GLY A 176 -16.02 -16.46 -5.46
C GLY A 176 -16.74 -15.78 -6.63
N ASP A 177 -16.83 -14.45 -6.67
CA ASP A 177 -17.35 -13.73 -7.84
C ASP A 177 -16.29 -13.60 -8.93
N LEU A 178 -16.11 -14.69 -9.63
CA LEU A 178 -15.07 -14.80 -10.66
C LEU A 178 -15.28 -13.83 -11.82
N THR A 179 -16.52 -13.38 -12.06
CA THR A 179 -16.84 -12.46 -13.17
C THR A 179 -16.39 -11.05 -12.86
N ARG A 180 -16.70 -10.56 -11.65
CA ARG A 180 -16.23 -9.24 -11.22
C ARG A 180 -14.73 -9.24 -10.96
N ALA A 181 -14.18 -10.33 -10.42
CA ALA A 181 -12.75 -10.52 -10.22
C ALA A 181 -11.97 -10.36 -11.53
N GLU A 182 -12.35 -11.12 -12.57
CA GLU A 182 -11.71 -11.06 -13.89
C GLU A 182 -11.72 -9.64 -14.46
N ARG A 183 -12.87 -8.97 -14.45
CA ARG A 183 -12.99 -7.60 -14.95
C ARG A 183 -12.06 -6.63 -14.23
N CYS A 184 -12.02 -6.68 -12.90
CA CYS A 184 -11.16 -5.80 -12.12
C CYS A 184 -9.68 -6.10 -12.35
N LEU A 185 -9.28 -7.37 -12.37
CA LEU A 185 -7.91 -7.78 -12.60
C LEU A 185 -7.42 -7.43 -14.02
N ASN A 186 -8.27 -7.53 -15.04
CA ASN A 186 -7.92 -7.08 -16.39
C ASN A 186 -7.67 -5.56 -16.41
N ASN A 187 -8.54 -4.74 -15.78
CA ASN A 187 -8.28 -3.30 -15.65
C ASN A 187 -6.95 -3.01 -14.93
N ALA A 188 -6.66 -3.73 -13.84
CA ALA A 188 -5.38 -3.59 -13.14
C ALA A 188 -4.18 -3.90 -14.06
N SER A 189 -4.25 -5.01 -14.80
CA SER A 189 -3.21 -5.41 -15.77
C SER A 189 -2.99 -4.34 -16.84
N GLU A 190 -4.07 -3.79 -17.42
CA GLU A 190 -3.97 -2.71 -18.42
C GLU A 190 -3.26 -1.47 -17.87
N HIS A 191 -3.58 -1.05 -16.64
CA HIS A 191 -2.91 0.08 -15.99
C HIS A 191 -1.43 -0.22 -15.70
N TYR A 192 -1.08 -1.43 -15.22
CA TYR A 192 0.32 -1.79 -14.98
C TYR A 192 1.13 -1.89 -16.29
N ILE A 193 0.53 -2.38 -17.37
CA ILE A 193 1.16 -2.37 -18.71
C ILE A 193 1.45 -0.93 -19.15
N LYS A 194 0.49 -0.01 -19.02
CA LYS A 194 0.70 1.42 -19.34
C LYS A 194 1.83 2.05 -18.51
N LEU A 195 1.96 1.65 -17.25
CA LEU A 195 3.01 2.12 -16.34
C LEU A 195 4.38 1.46 -16.60
N GLY A 196 4.44 0.39 -17.41
CA GLY A 196 5.64 -0.42 -17.56
C GLY A 196 6.04 -1.17 -16.28
N ASN A 197 5.11 -1.36 -15.33
CA ASN A 197 5.36 -2.06 -14.08
C ASN A 197 5.13 -3.57 -14.26
N GLU A 198 6.09 -4.21 -14.95
CA GLU A 198 6.01 -5.64 -15.28
C GLU A 198 5.96 -6.57 -14.03
N PRO A 199 6.67 -6.30 -12.90
CA PRO A 199 6.51 -7.11 -11.69
C PRO A 199 5.09 -7.09 -11.12
N ALA A 200 4.44 -5.92 -11.09
CA ALA A 200 3.06 -5.81 -10.64
C ALA A 200 2.07 -6.44 -11.63
N GLU A 201 2.33 -6.34 -12.95
CA GLU A 201 1.61 -7.08 -14.00
C GLU A 201 1.65 -8.60 -13.71
N ALA A 202 2.83 -9.15 -13.39
CA ALA A 202 2.97 -10.57 -13.07
C ALA A 202 2.11 -10.99 -11.88
N ALA A 203 2.08 -10.18 -10.81
CA ALA A 203 1.24 -10.44 -9.64
C ALA A 203 -0.26 -10.50 -9.99
N VAL A 204 -0.75 -9.58 -10.82
CA VAL A 204 -2.14 -9.57 -11.29
C VAL A 204 -2.45 -10.76 -12.20
N LEU A 205 -1.53 -11.12 -13.09
CA LEU A 205 -1.70 -12.28 -13.98
C LEU A 205 -1.77 -13.61 -13.20
N ARG A 206 -1.09 -13.75 -12.04
CA ARG A 206 -1.25 -14.90 -11.13
C ARG A 206 -2.67 -15.00 -10.61
N LEU A 207 -3.28 -13.86 -10.21
CA LEU A 207 -4.68 -13.83 -9.77
C LEU A 207 -5.64 -14.18 -10.92
N LEU A 208 -5.40 -13.66 -12.13
CA LEU A 208 -6.17 -14.03 -13.33
C LEU A 208 -6.06 -15.52 -13.66
N ALA A 209 -4.86 -16.09 -13.57
CA ALA A 209 -4.66 -17.53 -13.76
C ALA A 209 -5.48 -18.34 -12.73
N THR A 210 -5.57 -17.87 -11.48
CA THR A 210 -6.41 -18.50 -10.46
C THR A 210 -7.90 -18.42 -10.83
N VAL A 211 -8.37 -17.26 -11.29
CA VAL A 211 -9.76 -17.08 -11.77
C VAL A 211 -10.09 -18.04 -12.89
N TYR A 212 -9.24 -18.10 -13.93
CA TYR A 212 -9.46 -18.98 -15.09
C TYR A 212 -9.38 -20.47 -14.72
N ASN A 213 -8.42 -20.85 -13.87
CA ASN A 213 -8.31 -22.23 -13.39
C ASN A 213 -9.55 -22.66 -12.61
N THR A 214 -10.09 -21.80 -11.75
CA THR A 214 -11.32 -22.05 -10.99
C THR A 214 -12.54 -22.24 -11.91
N ARG A 215 -12.57 -21.51 -13.04
CA ARG A 215 -13.60 -21.69 -14.10
C ARG A 215 -13.34 -22.88 -15.01
N ARG A 216 -12.23 -23.59 -14.84
CA ARG A 216 -11.75 -24.66 -15.73
C ARG A 216 -11.43 -24.18 -17.15
N ASP A 217 -11.16 -22.89 -17.34
CA ASP A 217 -10.60 -22.34 -18.56
C ASP A 217 -9.06 -22.48 -18.52
N LEU A 218 -8.61 -23.71 -18.79
CA LEU A 218 -7.19 -24.06 -18.71
C LEU A 218 -6.36 -23.35 -19.79
N VAL A 219 -6.97 -22.96 -20.90
CA VAL A 219 -6.29 -22.24 -21.99
C VAL A 219 -5.90 -20.84 -21.55
N SER A 220 -6.85 -20.08 -21.01
CA SER A 220 -6.58 -18.73 -20.49
C SER A 220 -5.66 -18.75 -19.26
N ALA A 221 -5.84 -19.71 -18.35
CA ALA A 221 -4.96 -19.89 -17.20
C ALA A 221 -3.50 -20.13 -17.62
N ARG A 222 -3.29 -21.02 -18.61
CA ARG A 222 -1.97 -21.32 -19.16
C ARG A 222 -1.33 -20.07 -19.79
N ARG A 223 -2.10 -19.32 -20.59
CA ARG A 223 -1.61 -18.09 -21.24
C ARG A 223 -1.14 -17.05 -20.21
N CYS A 224 -1.89 -16.87 -19.12
CA CYS A 224 -1.47 -15.98 -18.04
C CYS A 224 -0.16 -16.46 -17.39
N LEU A 225 -0.03 -17.75 -17.06
CA LEU A 225 1.17 -18.29 -16.42
C LEU A 225 2.39 -18.32 -17.37
N GLU A 226 2.22 -18.48 -18.65
CA GLU A 226 3.32 -18.36 -19.63
C GLU A 226 3.90 -16.94 -19.61
N ARG A 227 3.04 -15.92 -19.55
CA ARG A 227 3.50 -14.52 -19.43
C ARG A 227 4.15 -14.28 -18.06
N VAL A 228 3.57 -14.78 -16.95
CA VAL A 228 4.14 -14.68 -15.60
C VAL A 228 5.55 -15.27 -15.57
N VAL A 229 5.74 -16.52 -16.02
CA VAL A 229 7.07 -17.18 -16.02
C VAL A 229 8.08 -16.38 -16.85
N SER A 230 7.68 -15.82 -17.99
CA SER A 230 8.55 -14.95 -18.79
C SER A 230 8.99 -13.69 -18.02
N LEU A 231 8.08 -13.06 -17.25
CA LEU A 231 8.38 -11.89 -16.44
C LEU A 231 9.26 -12.25 -15.23
N ASP A 232 8.93 -13.36 -14.55
CA ASP A 232 9.71 -13.86 -13.41
C ASP A 232 11.17 -14.15 -13.79
N GLN A 233 11.39 -14.75 -14.95
CA GLN A 233 12.74 -15.00 -15.47
C GLN A 233 13.50 -13.70 -15.73
N ARG A 234 12.82 -12.69 -16.30
CA ARG A 234 13.43 -11.39 -16.61
C ARG A 234 13.84 -10.63 -15.37
N TYR A 235 12.98 -10.65 -14.33
CA TYR A 235 13.17 -9.87 -13.10
C TYR A 235 13.73 -10.70 -11.94
N THR A 236 13.99 -11.98 -12.16
CA THR A 236 14.48 -12.91 -11.11
C THR A 236 13.54 -12.89 -9.89
N LEU A 237 12.22 -12.96 -10.15
CA LEU A 237 11.22 -12.92 -9.09
C LEU A 237 11.23 -14.23 -8.27
N PRO A 238 10.95 -14.18 -6.98
CA PRO A 238 11.05 -15.34 -6.09
C PRO A 238 10.05 -16.46 -6.42
N GLU A 239 8.95 -16.14 -7.09
CA GLU A 239 7.88 -17.07 -7.44
C GLU A 239 8.16 -17.95 -8.68
N LEU A 240 9.24 -17.70 -9.42
CA LEU A 240 9.57 -18.37 -10.67
C LEU A 240 9.45 -19.90 -10.61
N GLN A 241 9.95 -20.53 -9.55
CA GLN A 241 9.88 -22.00 -9.42
C GLN A 241 8.44 -22.49 -9.24
N THR A 242 7.67 -21.80 -8.41
CA THR A 242 6.27 -22.12 -8.12
C THR A 242 5.41 -21.97 -9.36
N ASP A 243 5.57 -20.87 -10.10
CA ASP A 243 4.78 -20.56 -11.29
C ASP A 243 5.15 -21.48 -12.45
N SER A 244 6.43 -21.83 -12.60
CA SER A 244 6.89 -22.83 -13.59
C SER A 244 6.31 -24.22 -13.31
N ALA A 245 6.24 -24.64 -12.05
CA ALA A 245 5.64 -25.91 -11.67
C ALA A 245 4.12 -25.91 -11.90
N HIS A 246 3.43 -24.82 -11.64
CA HIS A 246 2.02 -24.65 -11.90
C HIS A 246 1.71 -24.71 -13.40
N LEU A 247 2.48 -24.00 -14.21
CA LEU A 247 2.39 -24.04 -15.67
C LEU A 247 2.60 -25.48 -16.22
N ALA A 248 3.60 -26.20 -15.68
CA ALA A 248 3.86 -27.57 -16.09
C ALA A 248 2.68 -28.51 -15.82
N LYS A 249 2.02 -28.38 -14.65
CA LYS A 249 0.80 -29.14 -14.32
C LYS A 249 -0.35 -28.85 -15.29
N LEU A 250 -0.58 -27.59 -15.64
CA LEU A 250 -1.64 -27.22 -16.59
C LEU A 250 -1.36 -27.77 -18.01
N LYS A 251 -0.10 -27.86 -18.42
CA LYS A 251 0.29 -28.45 -19.72
C LYS A 251 0.04 -29.97 -19.77
N GLN A 252 0.04 -30.66 -18.64
CA GLN A 252 -0.22 -32.11 -18.56
C GLN A 252 -1.73 -32.43 -18.47
N SER A 253 -2.55 -31.45 -18.06
CA SER A 253 -3.99 -31.64 -17.82
C SER A 253 -4.87 -31.29 -19.04
N GLY A 254 -4.30 -30.84 -20.15
CA GLY A 254 -4.99 -30.44 -21.38
C GLY A 254 -4.33 -31.05 -22.61
#